data_72ffdc71fbc84c6aeecb2a2652239543
#
_entry.id   72ffdc71fbc84c6aeecb2a2652239543
#
_cell.length_a   1.000
_cell.length_b   1.000
_cell.length_c   1.000
_cell.angle_alpha   90.00
_cell.angle_beta   90.00
_cell.angle_gamma   90.00
#
_symmetry.space_group_name_H-M   'P 1'
#
loop_
_entity.id
_entity.type
_entity.pdbx_description
1 polymer ?
#
loop_
_entity_poly.entity_id
_entity_poly.type
_entity_poly.pdbx_seq_one_letter_code
_entity_poly.pdbx_strand_id
1 'polypeptide(L)'
;MNNTLTKLLSFIMKKFVFPFVLMAMILLLGSCSSARKVSYFQNVDNVDLAASRGLYDARIMPKDLLTITVVTSDPATARPFNLSVQSTLGADARVGSSTGSLLQYLVDNDGEIDYPVIGRIRVAGMTKTECEAYITNKIKPYLSKTEHPVVTVRMSSYRVTVAGEVASPKVVPVTTDKMSVLEAIAQAGDLTIYGKRDNVLLIRENADGQKEVHRLNLNDANIINSPYYYVQQNDYIYVEPNKTKASGASIGPSTSLWISFIGIVTSVASLIVNILR
;
A
#
# COMPACT_ATOMS: atom_id res chain seq x y z
N MET A 1 -36.77 -62.94 -15.78
CA MET A 1 -35.36 -62.61 -15.80
C MET A 1 -35.07 -61.15 -15.27
N ASN A 2 -36.05 -60.22 -15.23
CA ASN A 2 -35.83 -58.87 -14.78
C ASN A 2 -35.81 -58.62 -13.24
N ASN A 3 -36.44 -59.49 -12.46
CA ASN A 3 -36.63 -59.27 -11.02
C ASN A 3 -35.38 -59.54 -10.13
N THR A 4 -34.48 -60.40 -10.63
CA THR A 4 -33.21 -60.72 -9.99
C THR A 4 -32.14 -59.63 -10.25
N LEU A 5 -32.15 -59.06 -11.42
CA LEU A 5 -31.21 -58.02 -11.82
C LEU A 5 -31.48 -56.69 -11.02
N THR A 6 -32.76 -56.35 -10.87
CA THR A 6 -33.17 -55.14 -10.09
C THR A 6 -32.91 -55.32 -8.60
N LYS A 7 -33.07 -56.50 -8.02
CA LYS A 7 -32.69 -56.77 -6.62
C LYS A 7 -31.19 -56.72 -6.40
N LEU A 8 -30.39 -57.22 -7.34
CA LEU A 8 -28.92 -57.17 -7.28
C LEU A 8 -28.41 -55.73 -7.39
N LEU A 9 -28.98 -54.94 -8.32
CA LEU A 9 -28.62 -53.51 -8.48
C LEU A 9 -28.97 -52.68 -7.24
N SER A 10 -30.14 -52.91 -6.65
CA SER A 10 -30.58 -52.25 -5.41
C SER A 10 -29.69 -52.62 -4.20
N PHE A 11 -29.23 -53.88 -4.14
CA PHE A 11 -28.33 -54.35 -3.10
C PHE A 11 -26.93 -53.71 -3.21
N ILE A 12 -26.38 -53.62 -4.44
CA ILE A 12 -25.09 -52.97 -4.70
C ILE A 12 -25.16 -51.47 -4.41
N MET A 13 -26.23 -50.77 -4.83
CA MET A 13 -26.43 -49.35 -4.55
C MET A 13 -26.51 -49.06 -3.03
N LYS A 14 -27.30 -49.83 -2.28
CA LYS A 14 -27.41 -49.61 -0.82
C LYS A 14 -26.13 -49.97 -0.08
N LYS A 15 -25.43 -51.01 -0.46
CA LYS A 15 -24.28 -51.55 0.28
C LYS A 15 -22.97 -50.84 -0.01
N PHE A 16 -22.77 -50.29 -1.21
CA PHE A 16 -21.50 -49.68 -1.62
C PHE A 16 -21.61 -48.20 -2.02
N VAL A 17 -22.63 -47.82 -2.78
CA VAL A 17 -22.74 -46.45 -3.30
C VAL A 17 -23.19 -45.49 -2.19
N PHE A 18 -24.14 -45.88 -1.36
CA PHE A 18 -24.64 -45.01 -0.28
C PHE A 18 -23.57 -44.64 0.76
N PRO A 19 -22.79 -45.60 1.33
CA PRO A 19 -21.71 -45.26 2.25
C PRO A 19 -20.57 -44.48 1.60
N PHE A 20 -20.30 -44.73 0.30
CA PHE A 20 -19.29 -43.98 -0.45
C PHE A 20 -19.71 -42.53 -0.69
N VAL A 21 -20.96 -42.28 -1.06
CA VAL A 21 -21.54 -40.92 -1.21
C VAL A 21 -21.59 -40.20 0.16
N LEU A 22 -21.98 -40.89 1.21
CA LEU A 22 -22.00 -40.34 2.56
C LEU A 22 -20.59 -39.96 3.03
N MET A 23 -19.60 -40.80 2.79
CA MET A 23 -18.20 -40.53 3.11
C MET A 23 -17.64 -39.36 2.29
N ALA A 24 -17.95 -39.26 1.00
CA ALA A 24 -17.59 -38.12 0.15
C ALA A 24 -18.25 -36.83 0.62
N MET A 25 -19.50 -36.87 1.08
CA MET A 25 -20.22 -35.73 1.62
C MET A 25 -19.61 -35.23 2.95
N ILE A 26 -19.19 -36.15 3.83
CA ILE A 26 -18.50 -35.82 5.09
C ILE A 26 -17.13 -35.18 4.82
N LEU A 27 -16.39 -35.65 3.81
CA LEU A 27 -15.10 -35.07 3.41
C LEU A 27 -15.25 -33.63 2.87
N LEU A 28 -16.38 -33.31 2.23
CA LEU A 28 -16.67 -31.98 1.72
C LEU A 28 -17.05 -30.98 2.82
N LEU A 29 -17.54 -31.42 3.98
CA LEU A 29 -17.93 -30.58 5.12
C LEU A 29 -16.72 -30.11 5.95
N GLY A 30 -15.55 -30.71 5.79
CA GLY A 30 -14.33 -30.36 6.54
C GLY A 30 -13.57 -29.10 6.07
N SER A 31 -14.09 -28.33 5.11
CA SER A 31 -13.36 -27.25 4.44
C SER A 31 -13.52 -25.83 5.07
N CYS A 32 -13.92 -25.72 6.32
CA CYS A 32 -14.09 -24.42 7.00
C CYS A 32 -12.88 -24.01 7.84
N SER A 33 -11.79 -23.58 7.22
CA SER A 33 -10.60 -23.07 7.95
C SER A 33 -10.15 -21.65 7.56
N SER A 34 -10.90 -20.92 6.73
CA SER A 34 -10.37 -19.70 6.09
C SER A 34 -10.71 -18.37 6.77
N ALA A 35 -11.67 -18.33 7.70
CA ALA A 35 -12.15 -17.05 8.26
C ALA A 35 -11.10 -16.31 9.10
N ARG A 36 -10.22 -17.02 9.83
CA ARG A 36 -9.16 -16.41 10.64
C ARG A 36 -8.08 -15.69 9.84
N LYS A 37 -7.89 -16.01 8.56
CA LYS A 37 -6.84 -15.40 7.73
C LYS A 37 -7.20 -14.03 7.16
N VAL A 38 -8.43 -13.59 7.38
CA VAL A 38 -8.97 -12.34 6.79
C VAL A 38 -8.89 -11.16 7.76
N SER A 39 -8.82 -11.39 9.08
CA SER A 39 -8.77 -10.31 10.07
C SER A 39 -7.34 -9.82 10.30
N TYR A 40 -7.20 -8.51 10.50
CA TYR A 40 -5.97 -7.87 10.96
C TYR A 40 -5.77 -8.09 12.46
N PHE A 41 -4.53 -7.93 12.95
CA PHE A 41 -4.19 -7.81 14.36
C PHE A 41 -4.76 -8.93 15.27
N GLN A 42 -4.63 -10.18 14.84
CA GLN A 42 -5.25 -11.33 15.52
C GLN A 42 -4.76 -11.57 16.97
N ASN A 43 -3.62 -10.98 17.33
CA ASN A 43 -2.96 -11.14 18.64
C ASN A 43 -2.83 -9.81 19.39
N VAL A 44 -3.67 -8.82 19.11
CA VAL A 44 -3.56 -7.45 19.67
C VAL A 44 -3.55 -7.44 21.21
N ASP A 45 -4.28 -8.34 21.84
CA ASP A 45 -4.37 -8.44 23.31
C ASP A 45 -3.05 -8.88 23.99
N ASN A 46 -2.12 -9.45 23.21
CA ASN A 46 -0.86 -10.00 23.70
C ASN A 46 0.38 -9.18 23.29
N VAL A 47 0.20 -8.05 22.60
CA VAL A 47 1.31 -7.24 22.10
C VAL A 47 1.50 -6.00 22.97
N ASP A 48 2.73 -5.81 23.45
CA ASP A 48 3.11 -4.57 24.11
C ASP A 48 3.34 -3.48 23.04
N LEU A 49 2.44 -2.48 23.01
CA LEU A 49 2.51 -1.34 22.11
C LEU A 49 3.35 -0.18 22.69
N ALA A 50 3.92 -0.32 23.90
CA ALA A 50 4.76 0.74 24.49
C ALA A 50 6.03 1.00 23.64
N ALA A 51 6.51 0.00 22.93
CA ALA A 51 7.63 0.10 21.99
C ALA A 51 7.31 0.92 20.73
N SER A 52 6.02 1.14 20.41
CA SER A 52 5.58 1.90 19.24
C SER A 52 5.82 3.42 19.31
N ARG A 53 6.40 3.90 20.42
CA ARG A 53 6.69 5.33 20.65
C ARG A 53 7.81 5.92 19.77
N GLY A 54 8.44 5.11 18.93
CA GLY A 54 9.42 5.57 17.96
C GLY A 54 8.79 6.58 17.00
N LEU A 55 9.14 7.85 17.18
CA LEU A 55 8.82 8.87 16.19
C LEU A 55 9.62 8.53 14.93
N TYR A 56 8.91 8.16 13.89
CA TYR A 56 9.50 7.96 12.57
C TYR A 56 9.31 9.23 11.76
N ASP A 57 10.42 9.88 11.40
CA ASP A 57 10.43 11.00 10.47
C ASP A 57 10.99 10.54 9.13
N ALA A 58 10.25 10.79 8.07
CA ALA A 58 10.71 10.55 6.71
C ALA A 58 11.97 11.39 6.44
N ARG A 59 12.96 10.78 5.75
CA ARG A 59 14.19 11.46 5.35
C ARG A 59 14.08 11.92 3.90
N ILE A 60 14.66 13.07 3.63
CA ILE A 60 14.75 13.63 2.28
C ILE A 60 15.68 12.74 1.44
N MET A 61 15.22 12.36 0.26
CA MET A 61 15.94 11.51 -0.69
C MET A 61 16.27 12.27 -1.98
N PRO A 62 17.27 11.84 -2.74
CA PRO A 62 17.47 12.34 -4.10
C PRO A 62 16.19 12.20 -4.93
N LYS A 63 15.90 13.17 -5.78
CA LYS A 63 14.68 13.32 -6.61
C LYS A 63 13.42 13.75 -5.86
N ASP A 64 13.50 14.02 -4.57
CA ASP A 64 12.38 14.64 -3.87
C ASP A 64 12.16 16.09 -4.32
N LEU A 65 10.90 16.51 -4.28
CA LEU A 65 10.49 17.89 -4.47
C LEU A 65 10.18 18.50 -3.11
N LEU A 66 10.89 19.56 -2.76
CA LEU A 66 10.73 20.27 -1.49
C LEU A 66 10.09 21.62 -1.73
N THR A 67 9.09 21.98 -0.93
CA THR A 67 8.64 23.36 -0.79
C THR A 67 9.25 23.91 0.49
N ILE A 68 10.08 24.94 0.34
CA ILE A 68 10.75 25.60 1.46
C ILE A 68 10.24 27.02 1.55
N THR A 69 9.75 27.40 2.73
CA THR A 69 9.20 28.73 2.98
C THR A 69 9.94 29.36 4.16
N VAL A 70 10.42 30.56 3.96
CA VAL A 70 11.04 31.39 5.01
C VAL A 70 10.10 32.53 5.33
N VAL A 71 9.82 32.73 6.63
CA VAL A 71 9.03 33.82 7.16
C VAL A 71 9.88 34.56 8.19
N THR A 72 9.90 35.88 8.10
CA THR A 72 10.58 36.79 9.03
C THR A 72 9.61 37.87 9.51
N SER A 73 9.99 38.64 10.52
CA SER A 73 9.15 39.72 11.03
C SER A 73 8.87 40.80 9.97
N ASP A 74 9.85 41.08 9.10
CA ASP A 74 9.69 41.91 7.91
C ASP A 74 9.65 41.01 6.65
N PRO A 75 8.50 40.91 5.95
CA PRO A 75 8.37 40.09 4.74
C PRO A 75 9.34 40.46 3.61
N ALA A 76 9.82 41.71 3.56
CA ALA A 76 10.78 42.10 2.54
C ALA A 76 12.14 41.43 2.73
N THR A 77 12.53 41.19 3.97
CA THR A 77 13.77 40.48 4.34
C THR A 77 13.72 38.99 4.01
N ALA A 78 12.55 38.34 4.05
CA ALA A 78 12.39 36.95 3.70
C ALA A 78 12.37 36.70 2.17
N ARG A 79 11.96 37.70 1.38
CA ARG A 79 11.74 37.56 -0.07
C ARG A 79 12.92 36.96 -0.85
N PRO A 80 14.19 37.32 -0.60
CA PRO A 80 15.34 36.77 -1.32
C PRO A 80 15.54 35.27 -1.09
N PHE A 81 15.03 34.72 0.02
CA PHE A 81 15.18 33.29 0.39
C PHE A 81 14.02 32.41 -0.09
N ASN A 82 12.95 33.02 -0.60
CA ASN A 82 11.78 32.32 -1.10
C ASN A 82 11.82 32.28 -2.64
N LEU A 83 11.80 31.05 -3.17
CA LEU A 83 11.72 30.87 -4.61
C LEU A 83 10.28 31.12 -5.07
N SER A 84 10.05 32.28 -5.69
CA SER A 84 8.72 32.67 -6.18
C SER A 84 8.78 33.11 -7.65
N VAL A 85 7.78 32.71 -8.44
CA VAL A 85 7.56 33.33 -9.77
C VAL A 85 6.72 34.57 -9.57
N GLN A 86 7.26 35.73 -9.91
CA GLN A 86 6.42 36.91 -10.08
C GLN A 86 5.58 36.71 -11.34
N SER A 87 4.26 36.65 -11.17
CA SER A 87 3.35 36.66 -12.33
C SER A 87 3.42 38.05 -12.95
N THR A 88 4.19 38.20 -14.01
CA THR A 88 4.15 39.39 -14.90
C THR A 88 2.91 39.28 -15.81
N LEU A 89 1.73 39.34 -15.21
CA LEU A 89 0.51 39.63 -15.96
C LEU A 89 0.48 41.13 -16.23
N GLY A 90 0.29 41.49 -17.50
CA GLY A 90 0.33 42.84 -17.98
C GLY A 90 -0.58 43.82 -17.26
N ALA A 91 -0.33 45.12 -17.48
CA ALA A 91 -0.85 46.28 -16.75
C ALA A 91 -2.38 46.41 -16.60
N ASP A 92 -3.18 45.45 -17.06
CA ASP A 92 -4.67 45.48 -17.02
C ASP A 92 -5.31 44.47 -16.06
N ALA A 93 -4.50 43.72 -15.30
CA ALA A 93 -5.05 42.81 -14.28
C ALA A 93 -5.37 43.61 -13.01
N ARG A 94 -6.66 43.77 -12.72
CA ARG A 94 -7.17 44.29 -11.46
C ARG A 94 -6.44 43.63 -10.29
N VAL A 95 -6.04 44.46 -9.31
CA VAL A 95 -5.37 44.07 -8.07
C VAL A 95 -6.23 43.04 -7.32
N GLY A 96 -6.06 41.78 -7.68
CA GLY A 96 -6.54 40.62 -6.95
C GLY A 96 -5.32 39.78 -6.66
N SER A 97 -4.94 39.77 -5.39
CA SER A 97 -3.86 39.00 -4.74
C SER A 97 -3.14 38.00 -5.67
N SER A 98 -2.04 38.43 -6.28
CA SER A 98 -1.08 37.51 -6.88
C SER A 98 -0.38 36.77 -5.74
N THR A 99 -1.00 35.70 -5.26
CA THR A 99 -0.31 34.69 -4.47
C THR A 99 0.74 34.09 -5.39
N GLY A 100 1.98 34.57 -5.28
CA GLY A 100 3.11 33.99 -6.00
C GLY A 100 3.13 32.49 -5.68
N SER A 101 3.03 31.67 -6.74
CA SER A 101 3.17 30.22 -6.57
C SER A 101 4.58 29.96 -6.05
N LEU A 102 4.68 29.35 -4.87
CA LEU A 102 5.97 28.89 -4.35
C LEU A 102 6.50 27.81 -5.29
N LEU A 103 7.69 28.00 -5.82
CA LEU A 103 8.38 26.99 -6.60
C LEU A 103 8.96 25.92 -5.68
N GLN A 104 9.11 24.73 -6.24
CA GLN A 104 9.66 23.58 -5.54
C GLN A 104 11.14 23.43 -5.87
N TYR A 105 11.91 22.95 -4.91
CA TYR A 105 13.31 22.59 -5.07
C TYR A 105 13.41 21.11 -5.39
N LEU A 106 14.04 20.76 -6.49
CA LEU A 106 14.38 19.38 -6.80
C LEU A 106 15.69 19.00 -6.12
N VAL A 107 15.67 17.98 -5.29
CA VAL A 107 16.90 17.38 -4.74
C VAL A 107 17.59 16.60 -5.86
N ASP A 108 18.82 16.98 -6.18
CA ASP A 108 19.60 16.35 -7.26
C ASP A 108 20.13 14.95 -6.87
N ASN A 109 20.91 14.33 -7.77
CA ASN A 109 21.48 13.00 -7.54
C ASN A 109 22.51 12.97 -6.40
N ASP A 110 23.16 14.11 -6.15
CA ASP A 110 24.16 14.27 -5.09
C ASP A 110 23.51 14.60 -3.74
N GLY A 111 22.16 14.72 -3.73
CA GLY A 111 21.37 15.05 -2.55
C GLY A 111 21.40 16.52 -2.21
N GLU A 112 21.66 17.38 -3.17
CA GLU A 112 21.76 18.83 -3.01
C GLU A 112 20.58 19.56 -3.64
N ILE A 113 20.33 20.79 -3.17
CA ILE A 113 19.40 21.75 -3.79
C ILE A 113 20.14 23.07 -4.04
N ASP A 114 19.77 23.76 -5.13
CA ASP A 114 20.21 25.13 -5.39
C ASP A 114 19.32 26.10 -4.60
N TYR A 115 19.82 26.62 -3.47
CA TYR A 115 19.07 27.49 -2.60
C TYR A 115 19.44 28.95 -2.82
N PRO A 116 18.45 29.87 -2.95
CA PRO A 116 18.73 31.27 -3.19
C PRO A 116 19.65 31.88 -2.13
N VAL A 117 20.54 32.78 -2.54
CA VAL A 117 21.49 33.51 -1.70
C VAL A 117 22.61 32.62 -1.11
N ILE A 118 22.31 31.38 -0.70
CA ILE A 118 23.27 30.50 -0.03
C ILE A 118 24.03 29.63 -1.06
N GLY A 119 23.42 29.35 -2.21
CA GLY A 119 23.96 28.44 -3.22
C GLY A 119 23.60 26.97 -2.96
N ARG A 120 24.43 26.06 -3.44
CA ARG A 120 24.17 24.62 -3.31
C ARG A 120 24.35 24.13 -1.88
N ILE A 121 23.36 23.42 -1.37
CA ILE A 121 23.36 22.84 -0.03
C ILE A 121 22.86 21.38 -0.08
N ARG A 122 23.55 20.51 0.68
CA ARG A 122 23.17 19.10 0.81
C ARG A 122 22.07 18.95 1.85
N VAL A 123 20.96 18.34 1.45
CA VAL A 123 19.77 18.11 2.29
C VAL A 123 19.36 16.66 2.37
N ALA A 124 19.84 15.80 1.47
CA ALA A 124 19.52 14.38 1.50
C ALA A 124 19.99 13.69 2.79
N GLY A 125 19.18 12.78 3.30
CA GLY A 125 19.39 12.08 4.56
C GLY A 125 18.90 12.83 5.80
N MET A 126 18.60 14.13 5.69
CA MET A 126 18.02 14.91 6.77
C MET A 126 16.52 14.61 6.93
N THR A 127 16.04 14.65 8.16
CA THR A 127 14.61 14.80 8.43
C THR A 127 14.15 16.20 8.09
N LYS A 128 12.84 16.42 8.01
CA LYS A 128 12.24 17.74 7.83
C LYS A 128 12.78 18.75 8.85
N THR A 129 12.75 18.38 10.13
CA THR A 129 13.17 19.26 11.24
C THR A 129 14.67 19.55 11.19
N GLU A 130 15.50 18.56 10.87
CA GLU A 130 16.94 18.77 10.69
C GLU A 130 17.22 19.74 9.53
N CYS A 131 16.51 19.59 8.41
CA CYS A 131 16.63 20.48 7.25
C CYS A 131 16.18 21.92 7.58
N GLU A 132 15.06 22.08 8.29
CA GLU A 132 14.58 23.40 8.77
C GLU A 132 15.63 24.09 9.64
N ALA A 133 16.20 23.38 10.61
CA ALA A 133 17.24 23.90 11.48
C ALA A 133 18.52 24.22 10.70
N TYR A 134 18.92 23.36 9.76
CA TYR A 134 20.10 23.57 8.93
C TYR A 134 19.96 24.83 8.07
N ILE A 135 18.85 24.99 7.35
CA ILE A 135 18.59 26.19 6.52
C ILE A 135 18.51 27.44 7.40
N THR A 136 17.81 27.37 8.54
CA THR A 136 17.73 28.47 9.50
C THR A 136 19.11 28.97 9.91
N ASN A 137 20.04 28.05 10.21
CA ASN A 137 21.41 28.41 10.59
C ASN A 137 22.19 29.01 9.41
N LYS A 138 21.96 28.54 8.18
CA LYS A 138 22.62 29.06 6.98
C LYS A 138 22.17 30.48 6.60
N ILE A 139 20.89 30.82 6.81
CA ILE A 139 20.36 32.15 6.45
C ILE A 139 20.62 33.21 7.53
N LYS A 140 20.79 32.83 8.80
CA LYS A 140 21.06 33.77 9.90
C LYS A 140 22.14 34.83 9.61
N PRO A 141 23.29 34.51 9.00
CA PRO A 141 24.33 35.51 8.71
C PRO A 141 23.88 36.65 7.78
N TYR A 142 22.84 36.41 6.98
CA TYR A 142 22.30 37.38 6.01
C TYR A 142 21.16 38.21 6.57
N LEU A 143 20.76 37.95 7.82
CA LEU A 143 19.67 38.64 8.51
C LEU A 143 20.18 39.54 9.61
N SER A 144 19.38 40.53 10.00
CA SER A 144 19.63 41.36 11.20
C SER A 144 19.62 40.45 12.44
N LYS A 145 20.42 40.83 13.46
CA LYS A 145 20.50 40.12 14.75
C LYS A 145 19.17 40.05 15.50
N THR A 146 18.24 40.91 15.19
CA THR A 146 16.90 40.97 15.78
C THR A 146 15.88 40.10 15.06
N GLU A 147 16.21 39.58 13.85
CA GLU A 147 15.34 38.77 13.08
C GLU A 147 15.39 37.29 13.52
N HIS A 148 14.22 36.72 13.68
CA HIS A 148 14.03 35.30 14.02
C HIS A 148 13.32 34.58 12.84
N PRO A 149 14.06 34.07 11.85
CA PRO A 149 13.47 33.42 10.72
C PRO A 149 12.79 32.10 11.13
N VAL A 150 11.59 31.88 10.62
CA VAL A 150 10.89 30.61 10.68
C VAL A 150 11.00 29.95 9.31
N VAL A 151 11.69 28.81 9.24
CA VAL A 151 11.83 28.01 8.04
C VAL A 151 10.90 26.84 8.14
N THR A 152 10.09 26.61 7.10
CA THR A 152 9.21 25.46 6.99
C THR A 152 9.58 24.68 5.74
N VAL A 153 9.81 23.37 5.90
CA VAL A 153 10.12 22.44 4.81
C VAL A 153 8.97 21.44 4.66
N ARG A 154 8.49 21.25 3.44
CA ARG A 154 7.48 20.24 3.10
C ARG A 154 7.94 19.41 1.92
N MET A 155 7.80 18.10 2.02
CA MET A 155 8.01 17.17 0.90
C MET A 155 6.76 17.16 0.03
N SER A 156 6.83 17.80 -1.14
CA SER A 156 5.68 17.98 -2.04
C SER A 156 5.44 16.79 -2.96
N SER A 157 6.43 15.91 -3.12
CA SER A 157 6.34 14.70 -3.95
C SER A 157 6.06 13.44 -3.14
N TYR A 158 5.82 13.56 -1.83
CA TYR A 158 5.66 12.39 -0.96
C TYR A 158 4.44 11.58 -1.38
N ARG A 159 4.71 10.39 -1.88
CA ARG A 159 3.71 9.44 -2.36
C ARG A 159 4.20 8.01 -2.18
N VAL A 160 3.24 7.08 -2.06
CA VAL A 160 3.48 5.64 -2.05
C VAL A 160 2.60 4.97 -3.09
N THR A 161 3.04 3.84 -3.60
CA THR A 161 2.26 3.06 -4.57
C THR A 161 1.69 1.82 -3.88
N VAL A 162 0.38 1.62 -3.97
CA VAL A 162 -0.29 0.42 -3.48
C VAL A 162 -0.85 -0.36 -4.65
N ALA A 163 -0.44 -1.62 -4.78
CA ALA A 163 -0.81 -2.48 -5.91
C ALA A 163 -1.06 -3.93 -5.49
N GLY A 164 -1.56 -4.73 -6.43
CA GLY A 164 -1.91 -6.14 -6.21
C GLY A 164 -3.36 -6.32 -5.78
N GLU A 165 -3.62 -7.23 -4.84
CA GLU A 165 -4.97 -7.60 -4.39
C GLU A 165 -5.55 -6.61 -3.37
N VAL A 166 -5.71 -5.36 -3.79
CA VAL A 166 -6.44 -4.29 -3.13
C VAL A 166 -7.64 -3.87 -3.97
N ALA A 167 -8.63 -3.23 -3.37
CA ALA A 167 -9.85 -2.85 -4.08
C ALA A 167 -9.58 -1.84 -5.22
N SER A 168 -8.63 -0.91 -5.03
CA SER A 168 -8.29 0.12 -6.01
C SER A 168 -6.78 0.39 -6.02
N PRO A 169 -6.00 -0.37 -6.81
CA PRO A 169 -4.56 -0.12 -6.95
C PRO A 169 -4.30 1.31 -7.46
N LYS A 170 -3.45 2.05 -6.75
CA LYS A 170 -3.16 3.44 -7.09
C LYS A 170 -1.90 3.98 -6.43
N VAL A 171 -1.48 5.15 -6.88
CA VAL A 171 -0.52 5.99 -6.17
C VAL A 171 -1.27 6.83 -5.14
N VAL A 172 -0.84 6.75 -3.90
CA VAL A 172 -1.42 7.43 -2.74
C VAL A 172 -0.51 8.61 -2.36
N PRO A 173 -0.98 9.85 -2.46
CA PRO A 173 -0.21 11.00 -1.97
C PRO A 173 -0.24 11.04 -0.44
N VAL A 174 0.91 11.29 0.17
CA VAL A 174 1.06 11.47 1.62
C VAL A 174 1.04 12.96 1.92
N THR A 175 -0.07 13.44 2.45
CA THR A 175 -0.28 14.87 2.74
C THR A 175 0.06 15.25 4.18
N THR A 176 0.27 14.26 5.04
CA THR A 176 0.66 14.38 6.44
C THR A 176 2.15 14.14 6.62
N ASP A 177 2.70 14.45 7.79
CA ASP A 177 4.11 14.21 8.08
C ASP A 177 4.47 12.71 8.11
N LYS A 178 3.50 11.85 8.34
CA LYS A 178 3.67 10.39 8.34
C LYS A 178 2.40 9.68 7.90
N MET A 179 2.56 8.51 7.33
CA MET A 179 1.48 7.59 6.97
C MET A 179 1.91 6.15 7.30
N SER A 180 1.03 5.37 7.88
CA SER A 180 1.28 3.94 8.09
C SER A 180 0.98 3.12 6.83
N VAL A 181 1.56 1.92 6.74
CA VAL A 181 1.23 0.95 5.67
C VAL A 181 -0.27 0.66 5.62
N LEU A 182 -0.92 0.57 6.78
CA LEU A 182 -2.37 0.31 6.86
C LEU A 182 -3.21 1.49 6.36
N GLU A 183 -2.81 2.73 6.66
CA GLU A 183 -3.48 3.92 6.10
C GLU A 183 -3.32 3.99 4.57
N ALA A 184 -2.13 3.67 4.06
CA ALA A 184 -1.90 3.60 2.61
C ALA A 184 -2.79 2.54 1.94
N ILE A 185 -2.89 1.36 2.54
CA ILE A 185 -3.76 0.27 2.09
C ILE A 185 -5.24 0.66 2.18
N ALA A 186 -5.67 1.28 3.29
CA ALA A 186 -7.04 1.76 3.46
C ALA A 186 -7.42 2.80 2.41
N GLN A 187 -6.51 3.72 2.05
CA GLN A 187 -6.74 4.67 0.95
C GLN A 187 -6.84 3.99 -0.42
N ALA A 188 -6.24 2.82 -0.59
CA ALA A 188 -6.40 1.98 -1.78
C ALA A 188 -7.67 1.11 -1.72
N GLY A 189 -8.57 1.35 -0.75
CA GLY A 189 -9.85 0.65 -0.58
C GLY A 189 -9.74 -0.69 0.12
N ASP A 190 -8.65 -0.90 0.86
CA ASP A 190 -8.33 -2.11 1.62
C ASP A 190 -7.97 -3.34 0.74
N LEU A 191 -7.48 -4.40 1.39
CA LEU A 191 -7.22 -5.67 0.73
C LEU A 191 -8.53 -6.37 0.37
N THR A 192 -8.59 -6.94 -0.84
CA THR A 192 -9.69 -7.83 -1.19
C THR A 192 -9.66 -9.09 -0.30
N ILE A 193 -10.74 -9.87 -0.33
CA ILE A 193 -10.78 -11.18 0.37
C ILE A 193 -9.73 -12.16 -0.15
N TYR A 194 -9.18 -11.90 -1.31
CA TYR A 194 -8.14 -12.71 -1.95
C TYR A 194 -6.72 -12.23 -1.64
N GLY A 195 -6.54 -11.06 -1.03
CA GLY A 195 -5.23 -10.54 -0.65
C GLY A 195 -4.62 -11.31 0.52
N LYS A 196 -3.34 -11.67 0.40
CA LYS A 196 -2.58 -12.27 1.49
C LYS A 196 -2.21 -11.21 2.52
N ARG A 197 -2.81 -11.27 3.71
CA ARG A 197 -2.52 -10.35 4.83
C ARG A 197 -1.26 -10.73 5.59
N ASP A 198 -0.88 -11.99 5.53
CA ASP A 198 0.30 -12.55 6.19
C ASP A 198 1.60 -12.33 5.40
N ASN A 199 1.52 -11.80 4.17
CA ASN A 199 2.68 -11.60 3.30
C ASN A 199 2.48 -10.41 2.35
N VAL A 200 2.41 -9.21 2.91
CA VAL A 200 2.42 -7.98 2.13
C VAL A 200 3.87 -7.55 1.91
N LEU A 201 4.23 -7.27 0.68
CA LEU A 201 5.58 -6.85 0.33
C LEU A 201 5.66 -5.32 0.39
N LEU A 202 6.64 -4.83 1.13
CA LEU A 202 7.08 -3.43 1.09
C LEU A 202 8.42 -3.38 0.36
N ILE A 203 8.45 -2.71 -0.77
CA ILE A 203 9.68 -2.46 -1.53
C ILE A 203 10.09 -1.02 -1.28
N ARG A 204 11.26 -0.84 -0.69
CA ARG A 204 11.82 0.44 -0.27
C ARG A 204 13.18 0.66 -0.90
N GLU A 205 13.46 1.89 -1.29
CA GLU A 205 14.79 2.29 -1.71
C GLU A 205 15.56 2.85 -0.50
N ASN A 206 16.77 2.33 -0.27
CA ASN A 206 17.65 2.82 0.79
C ASN A 206 18.41 4.08 0.35
N ALA A 207 19.19 4.67 1.26
CA ALA A 207 19.97 5.87 0.99
C ALA A 207 21.01 5.72 -0.15
N ASP A 208 21.40 4.47 -0.45
CA ASP A 208 22.38 4.14 -1.51
C ASP A 208 21.68 3.90 -2.87
N GLY A 209 20.36 4.06 -2.96
CA GLY A 209 19.58 3.81 -4.16
C GLY A 209 19.29 2.32 -4.43
N GLN A 210 19.61 1.43 -3.49
CA GLN A 210 19.32 0.00 -3.61
C GLN A 210 17.91 -0.29 -3.10
N LYS A 211 17.21 -1.22 -3.79
CA LYS A 211 15.87 -1.65 -3.39
C LYS A 211 15.93 -2.84 -2.46
N GLU A 212 15.25 -2.71 -1.35
CA GLU A 212 15.06 -3.75 -0.34
C GLU A 212 13.61 -4.20 -0.31
N VAL A 213 13.39 -5.49 -0.07
CA VAL A 213 12.05 -6.08 0.01
C VAL A 213 11.81 -6.58 1.43
N HIS A 214 10.83 -5.98 2.10
CA HIS A 214 10.42 -6.37 3.44
C HIS A 214 9.04 -7.05 3.37
N ARG A 215 8.89 -8.15 4.14
CA ARG A 215 7.63 -8.89 4.23
C ARG A 215 6.90 -8.50 5.50
N LEU A 216 5.71 -8.02 5.35
CA LEU A 216 4.86 -7.54 6.44
C LEU A 216 3.72 -8.51 6.68
N ASN A 217 3.52 -8.90 7.93
CA ASN A 217 2.39 -9.71 8.36
C ASN A 217 1.35 -8.79 9.03
N LEU A 218 0.28 -8.46 8.30
CA LEU A 218 -0.78 -7.60 8.82
C LEU A 218 -1.72 -8.32 9.81
N ASN A 219 -1.64 -9.66 9.88
CA ASN A 219 -2.39 -10.41 10.90
C ASN A 219 -1.77 -10.28 12.29
N ASP A 220 -0.48 -9.92 12.36
CA ASP A 220 0.26 -9.77 13.60
C ASP A 220 0.25 -8.30 14.04
N ALA A 221 -0.29 -8.02 15.22
CA ALA A 221 -0.33 -6.67 15.77
C ALA A 221 1.07 -6.11 16.07
N ASN A 222 2.08 -6.96 16.21
CA ASN A 222 3.46 -6.52 16.44
C ASN A 222 4.04 -5.73 15.24
N ILE A 223 3.37 -5.74 14.08
CA ILE A 223 3.72 -4.88 12.96
C ILE A 223 3.75 -3.40 13.37
N ILE A 224 2.94 -2.97 14.34
CA ILE A 224 2.90 -1.59 14.84
C ILE A 224 4.26 -1.18 15.45
N ASN A 225 5.01 -2.14 15.99
CA ASN A 225 6.34 -1.92 16.54
C ASN A 225 7.45 -2.06 15.49
N SER A 226 7.10 -2.41 14.25
CA SER A 226 8.07 -2.60 13.17
C SER A 226 8.62 -1.26 12.68
N PRO A 227 9.94 -1.17 12.36
CA PRO A 227 10.51 0.00 11.70
C PRO A 227 9.93 0.24 10.30
N TYR A 228 9.21 -0.73 9.74
CA TYR A 228 8.56 -0.68 8.43
C TYR A 228 7.06 -0.37 8.52
N TYR A 229 6.55 -0.06 9.71
CA TYR A 229 5.15 0.28 9.90
C TYR A 229 4.76 1.59 9.21
N TYR A 230 5.66 2.60 9.27
CA TYR A 230 5.48 3.85 8.54
C TYR A 230 6.16 3.79 7.17
N VAL A 231 5.43 4.27 6.17
CA VAL A 231 5.93 4.31 4.80
C VAL A 231 6.93 5.46 4.60
N GLN A 232 7.77 5.30 3.58
CA GLN A 232 8.71 6.33 3.11
C GLN A 232 8.33 6.78 1.70
N GLN A 233 8.94 7.87 1.26
CA GLN A 233 8.82 8.37 -0.11
C GLN A 233 9.12 7.28 -1.13
N ASN A 234 8.26 7.15 -2.13
CA ASN A 234 8.34 6.17 -3.22
C ASN A 234 8.27 4.70 -2.79
N ASP A 235 7.86 4.39 -1.55
CA ASP A 235 7.58 3.00 -1.16
C ASP A 235 6.56 2.37 -2.10
N TYR A 236 6.77 1.09 -2.39
CA TYR A 236 5.85 0.28 -3.18
C TYR A 236 5.32 -0.86 -2.32
N ILE A 237 4.02 -0.83 -2.04
CA ILE A 237 3.30 -1.84 -1.26
C ILE A 237 2.61 -2.77 -2.24
N TYR A 238 2.98 -4.04 -2.22
CA TYR A 238 2.38 -5.05 -3.08
C TYR A 238 1.68 -6.14 -2.28
N VAL A 239 0.41 -6.34 -2.56
CA VAL A 239 -0.41 -7.39 -1.95
C VAL A 239 -0.51 -8.57 -2.89
N GLU A 240 0.08 -9.69 -2.50
CA GLU A 240 0.00 -10.92 -3.28
C GLU A 240 -1.41 -11.53 -3.25
N PRO A 241 -1.87 -12.13 -4.37
CA PRO A 241 -3.10 -12.91 -4.37
C PRO A 241 -2.92 -14.22 -3.60
N ASN A 242 -3.99 -14.68 -2.96
CA ASN A 242 -4.01 -16.00 -2.32
C ASN A 242 -4.14 -17.14 -3.36
N LYS A 243 -3.98 -18.40 -2.88
CA LYS A 243 -4.06 -19.58 -3.73
C LYS A 243 -5.40 -19.72 -4.45
N THR A 244 -6.50 -19.32 -3.83
CA THR A 244 -7.85 -19.37 -4.40
C THR A 244 -7.96 -18.51 -5.65
N LYS A 245 -7.47 -17.28 -5.60
CA LYS A 245 -7.43 -16.39 -6.76
C LYS A 245 -6.50 -16.91 -7.85
N ALA A 246 -5.30 -17.37 -7.46
CA ALA A 246 -4.32 -17.92 -8.39
C ALA A 246 -4.84 -19.19 -9.08
N SER A 247 -5.51 -20.10 -8.36
CA SER A 247 -6.12 -21.28 -8.93
C SER A 247 -7.30 -20.94 -9.85
N GLY A 248 -8.10 -19.92 -9.49
CA GLY A 248 -9.18 -19.44 -10.36
C GLY A 248 -8.68 -18.93 -11.72
N ALA A 249 -7.51 -18.30 -11.74
CA ALA A 249 -6.87 -17.85 -12.98
C ALA A 249 -6.36 -19.01 -13.85
N SER A 250 -6.10 -20.19 -13.26
CA SER A 250 -5.65 -21.39 -13.98
C SER A 250 -6.79 -22.28 -14.51
N ILE A 251 -8.05 -22.00 -14.11
CA ILE A 251 -9.23 -22.71 -14.65
C ILE A 251 -9.52 -22.14 -16.05
N GLY A 252 -8.87 -22.72 -17.04
CA GLY A 252 -9.10 -22.39 -18.43
C GLY A 252 -10.46 -22.90 -18.95
N PRO A 253 -10.91 -22.44 -20.13
CA PRO A 253 -12.15 -22.89 -20.76
C PRO A 253 -12.26 -24.41 -20.89
N SER A 254 -11.15 -25.14 -21.09
CA SER A 254 -11.09 -26.58 -21.17
C SER A 254 -11.51 -27.29 -19.88
N THR A 255 -11.10 -26.75 -18.70
CA THR A 255 -11.45 -27.34 -17.41
C THR A 255 -12.96 -27.18 -17.13
N SER A 256 -13.53 -26.04 -17.50
CA SER A 256 -14.97 -25.78 -17.40
C SER A 256 -15.76 -26.70 -18.30
N LEU A 257 -15.28 -27.00 -19.52
CA LEU A 257 -15.90 -27.96 -20.44
C LEU A 257 -15.90 -29.38 -19.88
N TRP A 258 -14.82 -29.81 -19.23
CA TRP A 258 -14.76 -31.14 -18.60
C TRP A 258 -15.76 -31.27 -17.44
N ILE A 259 -15.89 -30.27 -16.61
CA ILE A 259 -16.88 -30.26 -15.51
C ILE A 259 -18.31 -30.33 -16.07
N SER A 260 -18.60 -29.57 -17.12
CA SER A 260 -19.90 -29.60 -17.81
C SER A 260 -20.18 -30.96 -18.46
N PHE A 261 -19.17 -31.55 -19.07
CA PHE A 261 -19.29 -32.90 -19.68
C PHE A 261 -19.62 -33.96 -18.63
N ILE A 262 -18.95 -33.95 -17.47
CA ILE A 262 -19.25 -34.87 -16.36
C ILE A 262 -20.70 -34.70 -15.88
N GLY A 263 -21.18 -33.43 -15.78
CA GLY A 263 -22.57 -33.13 -15.43
C GLY A 263 -23.58 -33.70 -16.42
N ILE A 264 -23.31 -33.60 -17.72
CA ILE A 264 -24.17 -34.16 -18.78
C ILE A 264 -24.18 -35.69 -18.70
N VAL A 265 -23.04 -36.34 -18.57
CA VAL A 265 -22.92 -37.81 -18.47
C VAL A 265 -23.69 -38.34 -17.24
N THR A 266 -23.58 -37.67 -16.10
CA THR A 266 -24.32 -38.03 -14.86
C THR A 266 -25.83 -37.85 -15.03
N SER A 267 -26.27 -36.83 -15.71
CA SER A 267 -27.68 -36.60 -15.99
C SER A 267 -28.25 -37.62 -16.93
N VAL A 268 -27.55 -37.97 -18.00
CA VAL A 268 -27.95 -39.01 -18.95
C VAL A 268 -27.99 -40.40 -18.27
N ALA A 269 -27.00 -40.74 -17.47
CA ALA A 269 -26.98 -41.98 -16.70
C ALA A 269 -28.16 -42.08 -15.73
N SER A 270 -28.48 -40.97 -15.05
CA SER A 270 -29.67 -40.89 -14.16
C SER A 270 -30.98 -41.10 -14.92
N LEU A 271 -31.12 -40.53 -16.13
CA LEU A 271 -32.30 -40.67 -16.99
C LEU A 271 -32.47 -42.10 -17.44
N ILE A 272 -31.38 -42.75 -17.89
CA ILE A 272 -31.39 -44.17 -18.32
C ILE A 272 -31.83 -45.10 -17.18
N VAL A 273 -31.27 -44.88 -15.97
CA VAL A 273 -31.66 -45.66 -14.79
C VAL A 273 -33.14 -45.45 -14.45
N ASN A 274 -33.69 -44.26 -14.65
CA ASN A 274 -35.11 -43.98 -14.37
C ASN A 274 -36.05 -44.58 -15.41
N ILE A 275 -35.64 -44.64 -16.68
CA ILE A 275 -36.45 -45.27 -17.76
C ILE A 275 -36.45 -46.81 -17.66
N LEU A 276 -35.32 -47.39 -17.20
CA LEU A 276 -35.17 -48.83 -17.03
C LEU A 276 -35.80 -49.38 -15.75
N ARG A 277 -36.26 -48.52 -14.86
CA ARG A 277 -36.96 -48.87 -13.62
C ARG A 277 -38.47 -48.92 -13.82
#